data_8f2a06d284f5bc3a39778468e3799488
#
_entry.id   8f2a06d284f5bc3a39778468e3799488
#
_cell.length_a   1.000
_cell.length_b   1.000
_cell.length_c   1.000
_cell.angle_alpha   90.00
_cell.angle_beta   90.00
_cell.angle_gamma   90.00
#
_symmetry.space_group_name_H-M   'P 1'
#
loop_
_entity.id
_entity.type
_entity.pdbx_description
1 polymer ?
#
loop_
_entity_poly.entity_id
_entity_poly.type
_entity_poly.pdbx_seq_one_letter_code
_entity_poly.pdbx_strand_id
1 'polypeptide(L)'
;MQPRSSLFAPPAAMAIVIVVACCLVACASSAVAGGFFEDFEVVWGDDPHPERRVGVVDGGRPVVTLTLNNVSGSGFQSKDAFLFGEFTMAMKLVPGDSAGTVTTFYLTSKDPTADGDGHDEIDIEFLGNVSGEPYLMQTNVFVQGVGNREQRSYLWFDPTADFHNYTILWNPLNIIFSVDGTPVRVFSNHEHLGLPYLSRQAMKVHATIWDGDSWATRGGWDRTDWSHAPFVASYGTYGTASACRVSSPDRGAFCCPRDAASGDGAWMTRRLGPDGERALASAREKYMVMDYCDDPWNVGRPAECDIDRLI
;
A
#
# COMPACT_ATOMS: atom_id res chain seq x y z
N MET A 1 44.69 -2.03 -67.16
CA MET A 1 44.76 -1.84 -65.69
C MET A 1 43.40 -1.40 -65.19
N GLN A 2 42.64 -2.30 -64.62
CA GLN A 2 41.35 -1.98 -64.03
C GLN A 2 41.49 -2.00 -62.52
N PRO A 3 40.93 -1.07 -61.73
CA PRO A 3 40.91 -1.18 -60.29
C PRO A 3 39.71 -2.02 -59.86
N ARG A 4 39.96 -2.96 -58.98
CA ARG A 4 39.00 -3.84 -58.31
C ARG A 4 38.18 -3.03 -57.29
N SER A 5 36.85 -3.06 -57.41
CA SER A 5 35.91 -2.60 -56.41
C SER A 5 35.81 -3.66 -55.29
N SER A 6 36.18 -3.29 -54.07
CA SER A 6 35.93 -4.09 -52.86
C SER A 6 34.52 -3.78 -52.31
N LEU A 7 33.63 -4.75 -52.41
CA LEU A 7 32.35 -4.76 -51.72
C LEU A 7 32.58 -5.04 -50.23
N PHE A 8 32.34 -4.05 -49.38
CA PHE A 8 32.22 -4.29 -47.93
C PHE A 8 30.81 -4.81 -47.65
N ALA A 9 30.73 -6.04 -47.20
CA ALA A 9 29.54 -6.60 -46.59
C ALA A 9 29.41 -6.05 -45.12
N PRO A 10 28.22 -5.67 -44.64
CA PRO A 10 28.04 -5.28 -43.24
C PRO A 10 28.21 -6.50 -42.34
N PRO A 11 28.79 -6.37 -41.15
CA PRO A 11 29.04 -7.50 -40.27
C PRO A 11 27.72 -8.02 -39.68
N ALA A 12 27.45 -9.30 -39.93
CA ALA A 12 26.32 -10.05 -39.40
C ALA A 12 26.26 -10.05 -37.85
N ALA A 13 27.33 -9.67 -37.19
CA ALA A 13 27.45 -9.60 -35.74
C ALA A 13 26.56 -8.50 -35.09
N MET A 14 26.27 -7.41 -35.81
CA MET A 14 25.49 -6.29 -35.22
C MET A 14 23.97 -6.59 -35.16
N ALA A 15 23.47 -7.37 -36.10
CA ALA A 15 22.07 -7.79 -36.12
C ALA A 15 21.73 -8.80 -35.00
N ILE A 16 22.69 -9.69 -34.68
CA ILE A 16 22.51 -10.69 -33.62
C ILE A 16 22.49 -10.04 -32.23
N VAL A 17 23.32 -9.02 -32.00
CA VAL A 17 23.36 -8.32 -30.70
C VAL A 17 22.07 -7.54 -30.41
N ILE A 18 21.47 -6.91 -31.45
CA ILE A 18 20.20 -6.17 -31.29
C ILE A 18 19.05 -7.14 -31.03
N VAL A 19 18.99 -8.27 -31.72
CA VAL A 19 17.93 -9.28 -31.51
C VAL A 19 18.04 -9.91 -30.12
N VAL A 20 19.26 -10.24 -29.65
CA VAL A 20 19.46 -10.82 -28.32
C VAL A 20 19.15 -9.81 -27.23
N ALA A 21 19.50 -8.52 -27.39
CA ALA A 21 19.16 -7.47 -26.43
C ALA A 21 17.63 -7.24 -26.34
N CYS A 22 16.92 -7.19 -27.48
CA CYS A 22 15.46 -7.11 -27.49
C CYS A 22 14.78 -8.33 -26.87
N CYS A 23 15.28 -9.54 -27.12
CA CYS A 23 14.73 -10.75 -26.50
C CYS A 23 14.98 -10.80 -25.00
N LEU A 24 16.15 -10.35 -24.52
CA LEU A 24 16.46 -10.31 -23.10
C LEU A 24 15.61 -9.31 -22.32
N VAL A 25 15.35 -8.13 -22.89
CA VAL A 25 14.48 -7.13 -22.29
C VAL A 25 13.03 -7.60 -22.26
N ALA A 26 12.54 -8.22 -23.36
CA ALA A 26 11.19 -8.76 -23.40
C ALA A 26 11.00 -9.95 -22.44
N CYS A 27 12.02 -10.84 -22.32
CA CYS A 27 11.98 -11.95 -21.36
C CYS A 27 12.03 -11.45 -19.91
N ALA A 28 12.83 -10.41 -19.60
CA ALA A 28 12.90 -9.83 -18.26
C ALA A 28 11.56 -9.17 -17.88
N SER A 29 10.93 -8.42 -18.78
CA SER A 29 9.63 -7.79 -18.57
C SER A 29 8.52 -8.85 -18.33
N SER A 30 8.55 -9.95 -19.07
CA SER A 30 7.58 -11.04 -18.91
C SER A 30 7.75 -11.79 -17.58
N ALA A 31 9.00 -11.98 -17.12
CA ALA A 31 9.26 -12.62 -15.83
C ALA A 31 8.83 -11.75 -14.64
N VAL A 32 9.01 -10.43 -14.74
CA VAL A 32 8.56 -9.46 -13.73
C VAL A 32 7.03 -9.39 -13.68
N ALA A 33 6.38 -9.35 -14.84
CA ALA A 33 4.92 -9.38 -14.93
C ALA A 33 4.35 -10.68 -14.35
N GLY A 34 5.01 -11.83 -14.60
CA GLY A 34 4.65 -13.12 -14.03
C GLY A 34 4.62 -13.09 -12.50
N GLY A 35 5.67 -12.55 -11.86
CA GLY A 35 5.77 -12.49 -10.40
C GLY A 35 4.64 -11.68 -9.75
N PHE A 36 4.27 -10.52 -10.31
CA PHE A 36 3.14 -9.74 -9.77
C PHE A 36 1.83 -10.53 -9.84
N PHE A 37 1.52 -11.11 -10.99
CA PHE A 37 0.27 -11.85 -11.20
C PHE A 37 0.25 -13.23 -10.52
N GLU A 38 1.33 -13.68 -9.89
CA GLU A 38 1.31 -14.82 -8.98
C GLU A 38 0.56 -14.47 -7.68
N ASP A 39 0.85 -13.30 -7.11
CA ASP A 39 0.32 -12.87 -5.81
C ASP A 39 -0.93 -11.99 -5.92
N PHE A 40 -1.09 -11.23 -7.02
CA PHE A 40 -2.11 -10.20 -7.18
C PHE A 40 -2.98 -10.41 -8.43
N GLU A 41 -4.14 -9.77 -8.39
CA GLU A 41 -5.06 -9.61 -9.52
C GLU A 41 -5.54 -8.17 -9.61
N VAL A 42 -5.71 -7.65 -10.84
CA VAL A 42 -6.32 -6.34 -11.08
C VAL A 42 -7.83 -6.48 -10.92
N VAL A 43 -8.43 -5.66 -10.06
CA VAL A 43 -9.86 -5.75 -9.73
C VAL A 43 -10.66 -4.57 -10.21
N TRP A 44 -9.98 -3.47 -10.57
CA TRP A 44 -10.63 -2.25 -10.98
C TRP A 44 -9.74 -1.45 -11.94
N GLY A 45 -10.39 -0.80 -12.92
CA GLY A 45 -9.79 0.10 -13.89
C GLY A 45 -10.24 -0.21 -15.32
N ASP A 46 -10.18 0.79 -16.19
CA ASP A 46 -10.66 0.76 -17.58
C ASP A 46 -9.61 0.27 -18.59
N ASP A 47 -8.40 -0.10 -18.14
CA ASP A 47 -7.34 -0.59 -19.03
C ASP A 47 -7.63 -2.04 -19.45
N PRO A 48 -7.88 -2.31 -20.74
CA PRO A 48 -8.11 -3.65 -21.26
C PRO A 48 -6.85 -4.54 -21.22
N HIS A 49 -5.68 -3.96 -20.88
CA HIS A 49 -4.38 -4.59 -20.88
C HIS A 49 -3.66 -4.40 -19.54
N PRO A 50 -4.16 -5.01 -18.43
CA PRO A 50 -3.59 -4.81 -17.10
C PRO A 50 -2.10 -5.20 -17.01
N GLU A 51 -1.63 -6.11 -17.88
CA GLU A 51 -0.23 -6.49 -17.97
C GLU A 51 0.70 -5.32 -18.34
N ARG A 52 0.19 -4.26 -18.97
CA ARG A 52 0.97 -3.05 -19.30
C ARG A 52 1.26 -2.17 -18.09
N ARG A 53 0.56 -2.40 -16.98
CA ARG A 53 0.78 -1.69 -15.71
C ARG A 53 2.02 -2.22 -14.97
N VAL A 54 2.51 -3.39 -15.36
CA VAL A 54 3.69 -4.01 -14.77
C VAL A 54 4.91 -3.68 -15.61
N GLY A 55 5.86 -3.03 -15.03
CA GLY A 55 7.10 -2.59 -15.69
C GLY A 55 8.33 -2.76 -14.82
N VAL A 56 9.43 -2.24 -15.30
CA VAL A 56 10.71 -2.19 -14.58
C VAL A 56 11.18 -0.75 -14.61
N VAL A 57 11.46 -0.17 -13.46
CA VAL A 57 12.09 1.16 -13.35
C VAL A 57 13.60 1.07 -13.41
N ASP A 58 14.27 2.22 -13.46
CA ASP A 58 15.71 2.35 -13.31
C ASP A 58 16.23 1.55 -12.11
N GLY A 59 17.25 0.72 -12.34
CA GLY A 59 17.77 -0.21 -11.34
C GLY A 59 17.19 -1.64 -11.40
N GLY A 60 16.32 -1.96 -12.36
CA GLY A 60 15.82 -3.32 -12.61
C GLY A 60 14.78 -3.81 -11.61
N ARG A 61 14.18 -2.91 -10.82
CA ARG A 61 13.11 -3.27 -9.86
C ARG A 61 11.76 -3.43 -10.57
N PRO A 62 10.95 -4.45 -10.21
CA PRO A 62 9.59 -4.55 -10.69
C PRO A 62 8.72 -3.43 -10.13
N VAL A 63 7.87 -2.86 -10.97
CA VAL A 63 6.95 -1.78 -10.61
C VAL A 63 5.61 -2.01 -11.27
N VAL A 64 4.56 -1.81 -10.50
CA VAL A 64 3.18 -1.75 -10.97
C VAL A 64 2.71 -0.31 -10.86
N THR A 65 2.06 0.20 -11.89
CA THR A 65 1.46 1.53 -11.86
C THR A 65 -0.06 1.44 -11.78
N LEU A 66 -0.62 2.29 -10.93
CA LEU A 66 -2.06 2.56 -10.90
C LEU A 66 -2.31 3.95 -11.43
N THR A 67 -3.39 4.10 -12.18
CA THR A 67 -3.72 5.33 -12.91
C THR A 67 -5.11 5.79 -12.54
N LEU A 68 -5.26 7.10 -12.34
CA LEU A 68 -6.54 7.78 -12.21
C LEU A 68 -6.68 8.79 -13.35
N ASN A 69 -7.80 8.74 -14.05
CA ASN A 69 -8.23 9.73 -15.04
C ASN A 69 -9.69 10.14 -14.76
N ASN A 70 -10.25 11.01 -15.58
CA ASN A 70 -11.62 11.50 -15.44
C ASN A 70 -12.72 10.46 -15.75
N VAL A 71 -12.33 9.24 -16.15
CA VAL A 71 -13.25 8.13 -16.44
C VAL A 71 -13.24 7.11 -15.30
N SER A 72 -12.03 6.73 -14.83
CA SER A 72 -11.86 5.68 -13.86
C SER A 72 -10.57 5.84 -13.04
N GLY A 73 -10.61 5.40 -11.80
CA GLY A 73 -9.44 5.03 -11.05
C GLY A 73 -8.98 3.61 -11.38
N SER A 74 -8.11 3.05 -10.58
CA SER A 74 -7.66 1.67 -10.76
C SER A 74 -7.19 1.04 -9.44
N GLY A 75 -7.16 -0.30 -9.40
CA GLY A 75 -6.74 -1.03 -8.22
C GLY A 75 -6.40 -2.48 -8.48
N PHE A 76 -5.62 -3.05 -7.56
CA PHE A 76 -5.33 -4.47 -7.49
C PHE A 76 -5.54 -5.00 -6.07
N GLN A 77 -5.69 -6.32 -5.96
CA GLN A 77 -5.79 -7.00 -4.67
C GLN A 77 -4.94 -8.28 -4.66
N SER A 78 -4.58 -8.73 -3.45
CA SER A 78 -3.97 -10.05 -3.30
C SER A 78 -4.97 -11.16 -3.62
N LYS A 79 -4.48 -12.26 -4.20
CA LYS A 79 -5.28 -13.48 -4.41
C LYS A 79 -5.56 -14.17 -3.10
N ASP A 80 -4.56 -14.20 -2.22
CA ASP A 80 -4.67 -14.79 -0.90
C ASP A 80 -5.27 -13.81 0.12
N ALA A 81 -5.96 -14.36 1.11
CA ALA A 81 -6.39 -13.67 2.30
C ALA A 81 -5.51 -14.08 3.49
N PHE A 82 -5.36 -13.20 4.46
CA PHE A 82 -4.49 -13.36 5.61
C PHE A 82 -5.24 -13.05 6.90
N LEU A 83 -4.95 -13.81 7.96
CA LEU A 83 -5.28 -13.41 9.32
C LEU A 83 -3.98 -13.17 10.06
N PHE A 84 -3.68 -11.89 10.29
CA PHE A 84 -2.40 -11.40 10.80
C PHE A 84 -1.24 -11.51 9.80
N GLY A 85 -0.30 -10.60 9.93
CA GLY A 85 0.91 -10.55 9.09
C GLY A 85 1.66 -9.23 9.21
N GLU A 86 2.84 -9.20 8.61
CA GLU A 86 3.61 -8.00 8.35
C GLU A 86 3.64 -7.77 6.84
N PHE A 87 3.02 -6.68 6.42
CA PHE A 87 2.82 -6.32 5.00
C PHE A 87 3.55 -5.02 4.72
N THR A 88 4.47 -5.07 3.77
CA THR A 88 5.24 -3.89 3.35
C THR A 88 5.03 -3.66 1.86
N MET A 89 4.73 -2.42 1.50
CA MET A 89 4.60 -1.97 0.12
C MET A 89 5.52 -0.79 -0.12
N ALA A 90 6.42 -0.90 -1.10
CA ALA A 90 7.18 0.24 -1.58
C ALA A 90 6.31 1.06 -2.53
N MET A 91 6.09 2.34 -2.23
CA MET A 91 5.24 3.21 -3.03
C MET A 91 5.95 4.52 -3.36
N LYS A 92 5.67 5.03 -4.56
CA LYS A 92 6.02 6.36 -5.03
C LYS A 92 4.75 7.06 -5.49
N LEU A 93 4.44 8.22 -4.90
CA LEU A 93 3.16 8.87 -5.09
C LEU A 93 3.11 9.74 -6.35
N VAL A 94 1.93 10.27 -6.64
CA VAL A 94 1.67 11.11 -7.82
C VAL A 94 2.43 12.43 -7.70
N PRO A 95 3.31 12.78 -8.65
CA PRO A 95 4.04 14.04 -8.61
C PRO A 95 3.20 15.23 -9.10
N GLY A 96 3.62 16.42 -8.73
CA GLY A 96 3.03 17.68 -9.19
C GLY A 96 1.69 18.00 -8.48
N ASP A 97 0.74 18.56 -9.22
CA ASP A 97 -0.60 18.81 -8.72
C ASP A 97 -1.39 17.50 -8.71
N SER A 98 -1.69 17.01 -7.52
CA SER A 98 -2.41 15.77 -7.26
C SER A 98 -3.63 15.99 -6.36
N ALA A 99 -4.06 17.25 -6.21
CA ALA A 99 -5.20 17.59 -5.38
C ALA A 99 -6.43 16.74 -5.73
N GLY A 100 -7.17 16.31 -4.72
CA GLY A 100 -8.35 15.45 -4.84
C GLY A 100 -8.04 13.98 -5.07
N THR A 101 -6.79 13.58 -5.38
CA THR A 101 -6.47 12.15 -5.53
C THR A 101 -6.28 11.46 -4.19
N VAL A 102 -6.68 10.19 -4.11
CA VAL A 102 -6.40 9.30 -2.97
C VAL A 102 -5.68 8.07 -3.47
N THR A 103 -4.44 7.89 -3.02
CA THR A 103 -3.61 6.70 -3.30
C THR A 103 -3.55 5.85 -2.04
N THR A 104 -3.78 4.52 -2.15
CA THR A 104 -3.97 3.68 -0.97
C THR A 104 -3.11 2.42 -0.98
N PHE A 105 -2.84 1.94 0.23
CA PHE A 105 -2.39 0.59 0.52
C PHE A 105 -3.10 0.14 1.80
N TYR A 106 -3.92 -0.93 1.72
CA TYR A 106 -4.79 -1.33 2.82
C TYR A 106 -5.07 -2.82 2.84
N LEU A 107 -5.61 -3.30 3.96
CA LEU A 107 -6.14 -4.65 4.11
C LEU A 107 -7.63 -4.55 4.42
N THR A 108 -8.45 -5.38 3.77
CA THR A 108 -9.88 -5.45 4.06
C THR A 108 -10.45 -6.86 3.95
N SER A 109 -11.39 -7.17 4.81
CA SER A 109 -12.24 -8.36 4.74
C SER A 109 -13.53 -8.12 3.94
N LYS A 110 -13.71 -6.90 3.40
CA LYS A 110 -14.90 -6.53 2.64
C LYS A 110 -15.05 -7.39 1.40
N ASP A 111 -16.13 -8.17 1.36
CA ASP A 111 -16.54 -8.88 0.16
C ASP A 111 -17.63 -8.05 -0.52
N PRO A 112 -17.42 -7.56 -1.76
CA PRO A 112 -18.43 -6.77 -2.47
C PRO A 112 -19.70 -7.56 -2.79
N THR A 113 -19.68 -8.89 -2.63
CA THR A 113 -20.83 -9.77 -2.87
C THR A 113 -21.59 -10.15 -1.58
N ALA A 114 -21.03 -9.84 -0.41
CA ALA A 114 -21.65 -10.15 0.87
C ALA A 114 -22.61 -9.04 1.31
N ASP A 115 -23.75 -9.45 1.87
CA ASP A 115 -24.70 -8.54 2.51
C ASP A 115 -24.15 -8.10 3.87
N GLY A 116 -24.02 -6.79 4.09
CA GLY A 116 -23.68 -6.19 5.38
C GLY A 116 -22.33 -5.45 5.41
N ASP A 117 -22.21 -4.54 6.35
CA ASP A 117 -21.06 -3.63 6.50
C ASP A 117 -20.08 -4.04 7.63
N GLY A 118 -20.21 -5.24 8.17
CA GLY A 118 -19.42 -5.72 9.32
C GLY A 118 -17.98 -6.13 9.00
N HIS A 119 -17.34 -5.47 8.02
CA HIS A 119 -15.96 -5.78 7.61
C HIS A 119 -14.92 -5.23 8.61
N ASP A 120 -13.75 -5.86 8.64
CA ASP A 120 -12.53 -5.32 9.24
C ASP A 120 -11.66 -4.71 8.15
N GLU A 121 -11.00 -3.55 8.44
CA GLU A 121 -10.13 -2.87 7.47
C GLU A 121 -8.99 -2.11 8.18
N ILE A 122 -7.83 -2.05 7.55
CA ILE A 122 -6.63 -1.34 8.04
C ILE A 122 -6.06 -0.52 6.89
N ASP A 123 -6.11 0.81 7.00
CA ASP A 123 -5.86 1.72 5.88
C ASP A 123 -4.59 2.55 6.06
N ILE A 124 -3.85 2.69 4.95
CA ILE A 124 -2.94 3.79 4.68
C ILE A 124 -3.43 4.48 3.40
N GLU A 125 -3.77 5.75 3.51
CA GLU A 125 -4.25 6.57 2.42
C GLU A 125 -3.35 7.81 2.29
N PHE A 126 -3.04 8.19 1.07
CA PHE A 126 -2.28 9.40 0.75
C PHE A 126 -3.19 10.37 0.02
N LEU A 127 -3.46 11.48 0.69
CA LEU A 127 -4.29 12.55 0.16
C LEU A 127 -3.41 13.48 -0.64
N GLY A 128 -3.67 13.58 -1.94
CA GLY A 128 -2.94 14.44 -2.86
C GLY A 128 -3.08 15.90 -2.49
N ASN A 129 -2.21 16.74 -3.04
CA ASN A 129 -2.22 18.17 -2.77
C ASN A 129 -1.84 18.97 -4.02
N VAL A 130 -2.04 20.29 -3.94
CA VAL A 130 -1.58 21.21 -4.98
C VAL A 130 -0.05 21.22 -5.04
N SER A 131 0.52 21.56 -6.21
CA SER A 131 1.98 21.59 -6.41
C SER A 131 2.69 22.43 -5.35
N GLY A 132 3.71 21.84 -4.73
CA GLY A 132 4.54 22.49 -3.71
C GLY A 132 4.03 22.35 -2.27
N GLU A 133 2.81 21.84 -2.07
CA GLU A 133 2.28 21.53 -0.75
C GLU A 133 2.51 20.05 -0.39
N PRO A 134 2.72 19.73 0.90
CA PRO A 134 3.06 18.37 1.31
C PRO A 134 1.87 17.42 1.20
N TYR A 135 2.16 16.16 0.89
CA TYR A 135 1.21 15.06 1.01
C TYR A 135 0.78 14.85 2.46
N LEU A 136 -0.49 14.51 2.62
CA LEU A 136 -1.05 14.08 3.90
C LEU A 136 -1.26 12.57 3.89
N MET A 137 -0.58 11.86 4.79
CA MET A 137 -0.82 10.44 5.03
C MET A 137 -1.92 10.30 6.09
N GLN A 138 -2.97 9.58 5.76
CA GLN A 138 -4.05 9.19 6.66
C GLN A 138 -3.97 7.71 6.94
N THR A 139 -4.18 7.32 8.18
CA THR A 139 -4.38 5.91 8.57
C THR A 139 -5.73 5.76 9.22
N ASN A 140 -6.42 4.64 8.97
CA ASN A 140 -7.68 4.33 9.61
C ASN A 140 -7.76 2.85 10.01
N VAL A 141 -8.68 2.52 10.90
CA VAL A 141 -8.96 1.14 11.32
C VAL A 141 -10.46 0.96 11.45
N PHE A 142 -11.01 0.04 10.67
CA PHE A 142 -12.40 -0.39 10.80
C PHE A 142 -12.46 -1.71 11.57
N VAL A 143 -13.29 -1.76 12.58
CA VAL A 143 -13.58 -2.97 13.34
C VAL A 143 -15.06 -3.26 13.20
N GLN A 144 -15.41 -4.37 12.57
CA GLN A 144 -16.79 -4.78 12.33
C GLN A 144 -17.63 -3.66 11.64
N GLY A 145 -17.05 -3.00 10.64
CA GLY A 145 -17.69 -1.93 9.86
C GLY A 145 -17.63 -0.55 10.53
N VAL A 146 -17.06 -0.41 11.72
CA VAL A 146 -16.98 0.86 12.43
C VAL A 146 -15.56 1.44 12.30
N GLY A 147 -15.43 2.51 11.49
CA GLY A 147 -14.22 3.34 11.32
C GLY A 147 -14.19 4.52 12.30
N ASN A 148 -13.98 5.73 11.77
CA ASN A 148 -13.84 6.99 12.52
C ASN A 148 -12.63 6.96 13.47
N ARG A 149 -11.54 6.35 13.01
CA ARG A 149 -10.28 6.22 13.76
C ARG A 149 -9.12 6.82 12.97
N GLU A 150 -9.39 7.89 12.21
CA GLU A 150 -8.40 8.53 11.36
C GLU A 150 -7.32 9.20 12.20
N GLN A 151 -6.06 8.94 11.82
CA GLN A 151 -4.92 9.76 12.21
C GLN A 151 -4.25 10.30 10.96
N ARG A 152 -3.90 11.60 10.96
CA ARG A 152 -3.26 12.26 9.82
C ARG A 152 -1.89 12.81 10.20
N SER A 153 -0.92 12.57 9.32
CA SER A 153 0.44 13.06 9.50
C SER A 153 1.04 13.53 8.18
N TYR A 154 1.87 14.57 8.24
CA TYR A 154 2.77 14.87 7.14
C TYR A 154 3.90 13.85 7.08
N LEU A 155 4.48 13.70 5.90
CA LEU A 155 5.72 12.93 5.69
C LEU A 155 6.92 13.87 5.82
N TRP A 156 8.06 13.34 6.30
CA TRP A 156 9.31 14.11 6.49
C TRP A 156 10.20 14.13 5.25
N PHE A 157 9.66 13.68 4.13
CA PHE A 157 10.30 13.61 2.82
C PHE A 157 9.27 13.88 1.72
N ASP A 158 9.74 14.07 0.49
CA ASP A 158 8.89 14.12 -0.70
C ASP A 158 8.57 12.71 -1.19
N PRO A 159 7.34 12.19 -1.01
CA PRO A 159 6.97 10.83 -1.39
C PRO A 159 6.82 10.65 -2.91
N THR A 160 6.98 11.72 -3.69
CA THR A 160 6.93 11.69 -5.15
C THR A 160 8.31 11.56 -5.78
N ALA A 161 9.38 11.79 -5.01
CA ALA A 161 10.76 11.79 -5.50
C ALA A 161 11.33 10.36 -5.64
N ASP A 162 11.07 9.47 -4.67
CA ASP A 162 11.55 8.08 -4.68
C ASP A 162 10.53 7.14 -4.04
N PHE A 163 10.84 5.84 -4.06
CA PHE A 163 10.07 4.81 -3.37
C PHE A 163 10.38 4.80 -1.88
N HIS A 164 9.32 4.78 -1.08
CA HIS A 164 9.37 4.61 0.37
C HIS A 164 8.58 3.39 0.80
N ASN A 165 8.99 2.73 1.89
CA ASN A 165 8.33 1.55 2.41
C ASN A 165 7.26 1.91 3.43
N TYR A 166 6.04 1.49 3.17
CA TYR A 166 4.91 1.61 4.09
C TYR A 166 4.55 0.23 4.61
N THR A 167 4.56 0.07 5.93
CA THR A 167 4.41 -1.23 6.57
C THR A 167 3.23 -1.24 7.54
N ILE A 168 2.42 -2.28 7.44
CA ILE A 168 1.38 -2.65 8.39
C ILE A 168 1.79 -3.96 9.05
N LEU A 169 2.21 -3.91 10.30
CA LEU A 169 2.31 -5.09 11.16
C LEU A 169 0.98 -5.25 11.88
N TRP A 170 0.25 -6.31 11.58
CA TRP A 170 -1.00 -6.69 12.22
C TRP A 170 -0.84 -8.04 12.89
N ASN A 171 -0.95 -8.07 14.21
CA ASN A 171 -0.80 -9.28 15.01
C ASN A 171 -1.84 -9.34 16.14
N PRO A 172 -1.93 -10.42 16.93
CA PRO A 172 -2.91 -10.54 18.01
C PRO A 172 -2.81 -9.47 19.12
N LEU A 173 -1.74 -8.68 19.16
CA LEU A 173 -1.49 -7.73 20.25
C LEU A 173 -1.72 -6.28 19.82
N ASN A 174 -1.46 -5.97 18.54
CA ASN A 174 -1.53 -4.60 18.02
C ASN A 174 -1.45 -4.56 16.49
N ILE A 175 -1.81 -3.40 15.94
CA ILE A 175 -1.47 -2.97 14.59
C ILE A 175 -0.43 -1.86 14.72
N ILE A 176 0.71 -2.01 14.04
CA ILE A 176 1.75 -0.97 13.99
C ILE A 176 1.89 -0.51 12.54
N PHE A 177 1.72 0.78 12.31
CA PHE A 177 1.99 1.43 11.03
C PHE A 177 3.38 2.03 11.08
N SER A 178 4.17 1.80 10.03
CA SER A 178 5.53 2.34 9.92
C SER A 178 5.82 2.88 8.53
N VAL A 179 6.66 3.90 8.46
CA VAL A 179 7.20 4.49 7.24
C VAL A 179 8.71 4.40 7.29
N ASP A 180 9.33 3.69 6.33
CA ASP A 180 10.76 3.39 6.32
C ASP A 180 11.29 2.85 7.66
N GLY A 181 10.51 1.97 8.29
CA GLY A 181 10.83 1.39 9.60
C GLY A 181 10.56 2.31 10.80
N THR A 182 10.20 3.57 10.60
CA THR A 182 9.81 4.49 11.68
C THR A 182 8.34 4.27 12.01
N PRO A 183 7.97 3.87 13.24
CA PRO A 183 6.58 3.73 13.64
C PRO A 183 5.90 5.12 13.69
N VAL A 184 4.70 5.19 13.14
CA VAL A 184 3.89 6.41 13.09
C VAL A 184 2.55 6.28 13.82
N ARG A 185 2.07 5.04 13.98
CA ARG A 185 0.84 4.73 14.72
C ARG A 185 0.91 3.33 15.34
N VAL A 186 0.28 3.18 16.51
CA VAL A 186 -0.07 1.89 17.12
C VAL A 186 -1.56 1.88 17.41
N PHE A 187 -2.24 0.79 17.06
CA PHE A 187 -3.60 0.49 17.49
C PHE A 187 -3.56 -0.80 18.31
N SER A 188 -3.81 -0.68 19.62
CA SER A 188 -3.66 -1.78 20.58
C SER A 188 -4.88 -2.70 20.60
N ASN A 189 -4.67 -3.99 20.87
CA ASN A 189 -5.76 -4.92 21.13
C ASN A 189 -6.23 -4.81 22.58
N HIS A 190 -7.47 -4.39 22.76
CA HIS A 190 -8.15 -4.26 24.07
C HIS A 190 -9.33 -5.23 24.21
N GLU A 191 -9.34 -6.38 23.51
CA GLU A 191 -10.40 -7.40 23.64
C GLU A 191 -10.58 -7.88 25.08
N HIS A 192 -9.52 -7.92 25.87
CA HIS A 192 -9.56 -8.28 27.29
C HIS A 192 -10.36 -7.28 28.14
N LEU A 193 -10.61 -6.07 27.63
CA LEU A 193 -11.47 -5.04 28.23
C LEU A 193 -12.86 -4.98 27.57
N GLY A 194 -13.15 -5.90 26.65
CA GLY A 194 -14.43 -5.99 25.96
C GLY A 194 -14.53 -5.12 24.70
N LEU A 195 -13.43 -4.50 24.25
CA LEU A 195 -13.42 -3.75 22.99
C LEU A 195 -13.08 -4.70 21.83
N PRO A 196 -13.81 -4.62 20.71
CA PRO A 196 -13.55 -5.51 19.58
C PRO A 196 -12.21 -5.17 18.90
N TYR A 197 -11.55 -6.21 18.35
CA TYR A 197 -10.31 -6.12 17.62
C TYR A 197 -10.40 -6.96 16.34
N LEU A 198 -9.53 -6.70 15.37
CA LEU A 198 -9.47 -7.37 14.08
C LEU A 198 -8.81 -8.77 14.22
N SER A 199 -9.45 -9.67 14.93
CA SER A 199 -8.90 -10.99 15.30
C SER A 199 -9.59 -12.16 14.62
N ARG A 200 -10.64 -11.92 13.80
CA ARG A 200 -11.54 -12.98 13.33
C ARG A 200 -11.73 -13.04 11.83
N GLN A 201 -11.57 -11.93 11.12
CA GLN A 201 -11.84 -11.85 9.69
C GLN A 201 -10.51 -11.83 8.94
N ALA A 202 -10.33 -12.78 8.02
CA ALA A 202 -9.20 -12.76 7.11
C ALA A 202 -9.36 -11.61 6.10
N MET A 203 -8.27 -10.91 5.83
CA MET A 203 -8.25 -9.75 4.94
C MET A 203 -7.35 -9.98 3.73
N LYS A 204 -7.75 -9.43 2.59
CA LYS A 204 -6.88 -9.29 1.41
C LYS A 204 -6.14 -7.97 1.47
N VAL A 205 -4.96 -7.96 0.86
CA VAL A 205 -4.19 -6.74 0.60
C VAL A 205 -4.72 -6.07 -0.65
N HIS A 206 -4.92 -4.78 -0.57
CA HIS A 206 -5.41 -3.95 -1.67
C HIS A 206 -4.51 -2.74 -1.89
N ALA A 207 -4.50 -2.24 -3.11
CA ALA A 207 -3.96 -0.94 -3.48
C ALA A 207 -4.87 -0.30 -4.53
N THR A 208 -5.17 0.98 -4.36
CA THR A 208 -6.04 1.73 -5.27
C THR A 208 -5.54 3.16 -5.47
N ILE A 209 -5.94 3.76 -6.59
CA ILE A 209 -5.94 5.21 -6.78
C ILE A 209 -7.32 5.62 -7.27
N TRP A 210 -7.92 6.63 -6.62
CA TRP A 210 -9.28 7.05 -6.90
C TRP A 210 -9.50 8.55 -6.61
N ASP A 211 -10.66 9.05 -7.05
CA ASP A 211 -11.04 10.45 -6.93
C ASP A 211 -11.78 10.70 -5.61
N GLY A 212 -11.09 11.34 -4.68
CA GLY A 212 -11.60 11.84 -3.40
C GLY A 212 -11.91 13.34 -3.43
N ASP A 213 -12.17 13.91 -4.59
CA ASP A 213 -12.34 15.35 -4.85
C ASP A 213 -13.18 16.08 -3.79
N SER A 214 -14.24 15.44 -3.28
CA SER A 214 -15.17 16.07 -2.34
C SER A 214 -14.62 16.27 -0.93
N TRP A 215 -13.49 15.63 -0.55
CA TRP A 215 -13.03 15.64 0.84
C TRP A 215 -11.49 15.57 1.02
N ALA A 216 -10.75 14.98 0.08
CA ALA A 216 -9.36 14.58 0.32
C ALA A 216 -8.44 15.78 0.56
N THR A 217 -8.41 16.76 -0.33
CA THR A 217 -7.51 17.89 -0.20
C THR A 217 -8.20 19.05 0.50
N ARG A 218 -7.70 19.37 1.69
CA ARG A 218 -8.26 20.43 2.57
C ARG A 218 -9.79 20.34 2.74
N GLY A 219 -10.31 19.10 2.93
CA GLY A 219 -11.75 18.88 3.09
C GLY A 219 -12.57 19.11 1.82
N GLY A 220 -11.96 18.95 0.64
CA GLY A 220 -12.58 19.16 -0.67
C GLY A 220 -12.58 20.63 -1.12
N TRP A 221 -11.81 21.48 -0.46
CA TRP A 221 -11.62 22.87 -0.89
C TRP A 221 -10.80 22.95 -2.19
N ASP A 222 -9.72 22.19 -2.28
CA ASP A 222 -8.95 22.03 -3.50
C ASP A 222 -9.46 20.81 -4.25
N ARG A 223 -9.93 21.05 -5.48
CA ARG A 223 -10.55 20.07 -6.34
C ARG A 223 -9.55 19.45 -7.29
N THR A 224 -9.88 18.26 -7.81
CA THR A 224 -9.10 17.58 -8.82
C THR A 224 -9.06 18.37 -10.12
N ASP A 225 -7.87 18.79 -10.54
CA ASP A 225 -7.67 19.41 -11.86
C ASP A 225 -7.36 18.32 -12.90
N TRP A 226 -8.39 17.90 -13.61
CA TRP A 226 -8.31 16.86 -14.63
C TRP A 226 -7.40 17.19 -15.81
N SER A 227 -6.93 18.45 -15.95
CA SER A 227 -5.94 18.79 -16.97
C SER A 227 -4.56 18.19 -16.69
N HIS A 228 -4.31 17.76 -15.45
CA HIS A 228 -3.10 17.05 -15.02
C HIS A 228 -3.20 15.53 -15.16
N ALA A 229 -4.37 14.99 -15.51
CA ALA A 229 -4.55 13.55 -15.72
C ALA A 229 -3.73 13.06 -16.95
N PRO A 230 -3.23 11.80 -16.93
CA PRO A 230 -3.46 10.80 -15.91
C PRO A 230 -2.58 11.00 -14.65
N PHE A 231 -3.17 10.82 -13.47
CA PHE A 231 -2.43 10.73 -12.21
C PHE A 231 -1.90 9.31 -12.07
N VAL A 232 -0.59 9.16 -11.81
CA VAL A 232 0.07 7.85 -11.80
C VAL A 232 0.81 7.66 -10.48
N ALA A 233 0.39 6.66 -9.71
CA ALA A 233 1.11 6.15 -8.54
C ALA A 233 1.84 4.86 -8.91
N SER A 234 3.02 4.64 -8.31
CA SER A 234 3.87 3.49 -8.58
C SER A 234 4.03 2.63 -7.33
N TYR A 235 3.88 1.32 -7.49
CA TYR A 235 4.01 0.31 -6.45
C TYR A 235 5.17 -0.61 -6.81
N GLY A 236 6.16 -0.69 -5.91
CA GLY A 236 7.38 -1.46 -6.10
C GLY A 236 7.34 -2.81 -5.38
N THR A 237 8.40 -3.08 -4.62
CA THR A 237 8.52 -4.35 -3.91
C THR A 237 7.42 -4.50 -2.86
N TYR A 238 6.75 -5.65 -2.91
CA TYR A 238 5.81 -6.10 -1.89
C TYR A 238 6.47 -7.19 -1.05
N GLY A 239 6.35 -7.10 0.27
CA GLY A 239 6.85 -8.07 1.22
C GLY A 239 5.75 -8.60 2.13
N THR A 240 5.64 -9.93 2.21
CA THR A 240 4.81 -10.66 3.18
C THR A 240 5.64 -11.73 3.86
N ALA A 241 6.84 -11.36 4.33
CA ALA A 241 7.79 -12.34 4.90
C ALA A 241 7.22 -13.13 6.08
N SER A 242 6.16 -12.61 6.71
CA SER A 242 5.57 -13.16 7.92
C SER A 242 4.06 -12.90 7.91
N ALA A 243 3.28 -13.84 7.40
CA ALA A 243 1.81 -13.72 7.35
C ALA A 243 1.12 -15.08 7.48
N CYS A 244 -0.02 -15.09 8.19
CA CYS A 244 -0.90 -16.25 8.28
C CYS A 244 -1.84 -16.27 7.09
N ARG A 245 -1.51 -17.05 6.06
CA ARG A 245 -2.33 -17.23 4.87
C ARG A 245 -3.51 -18.15 5.16
N VAL A 246 -4.71 -17.75 4.74
CA VAL A 246 -5.95 -18.53 4.92
C VAL A 246 -6.26 -19.28 3.64
N SER A 247 -6.20 -20.59 3.68
CA SER A 247 -6.36 -21.46 2.49
C SER A 247 -7.81 -21.72 2.07
N SER A 248 -8.81 -21.29 2.88
CA SER A 248 -10.25 -21.33 2.54
C SER A 248 -11.04 -20.50 3.53
N PRO A 249 -11.87 -19.54 3.08
CA PRO A 249 -12.70 -18.70 3.96
C PRO A 249 -13.71 -19.51 4.77
N ASP A 250 -14.16 -20.67 4.27
CA ASP A 250 -15.26 -21.46 4.87
C ASP A 250 -14.83 -22.41 6.00
N ARG A 251 -13.55 -22.48 6.36
CA ARG A 251 -13.10 -23.56 7.26
C ARG A 251 -12.40 -23.13 8.51
N GLY A 252 -12.39 -21.92 8.96
CA GLY A 252 -11.82 -21.57 10.30
C GLY A 252 -10.42 -22.17 10.63
N ALA A 253 -9.78 -22.80 9.65
CA ALA A 253 -8.47 -23.40 9.77
C ALA A 253 -7.42 -22.38 9.33
N PHE A 254 -6.97 -21.60 10.28
CA PHE A 254 -5.85 -20.70 10.08
C PHE A 254 -4.56 -21.53 9.99
N CYS A 255 -3.99 -21.59 8.81
CA CYS A 255 -2.63 -22.08 8.60
C CYS A 255 -1.63 -20.95 8.90
N CYS A 256 -1.48 -20.58 10.18
CA CYS A 256 -0.19 -20.04 10.58
C CYS A 256 0.83 -21.16 10.41
N PRO A 257 1.95 -20.96 9.71
CA PRO A 257 3.00 -21.95 9.63
C PRO A 257 3.34 -22.40 11.04
N ARG A 258 3.22 -23.70 11.36
CA ARG A 258 3.72 -24.26 12.63
C ARG A 258 5.23 -24.03 12.78
N ASP A 259 5.89 -23.70 11.70
CA ASP A 259 7.30 -23.32 11.60
C ASP A 259 7.60 -21.88 12.07
N ALA A 260 6.59 -21.12 12.52
CA ALA A 260 6.79 -19.90 13.32
C ALA A 260 7.63 -20.16 14.60
N ALA A 261 7.84 -21.43 14.96
CA ALA A 261 8.77 -21.83 16.02
C ALA A 261 10.26 -21.77 15.59
N SER A 262 10.56 -21.65 14.29
CA SER A 262 11.93 -21.55 13.78
C SER A 262 12.31 -20.08 13.49
N GLY A 263 12.36 -19.24 14.54
CA GLY A 263 12.94 -17.89 14.46
C GLY A 263 12.00 -16.79 13.92
N ASP A 264 11.02 -17.09 13.08
CA ASP A 264 10.18 -16.12 12.37
C ASP A 264 8.85 -15.77 13.06
N GLY A 265 8.50 -16.45 14.15
CA GLY A 265 7.26 -16.20 14.92
C GLY A 265 7.26 -14.92 15.78
N ALA A 266 8.38 -14.22 15.87
CA ALA A 266 8.52 -13.03 16.71
C ALA A 266 7.55 -11.90 16.33
N TRP A 267 7.13 -11.81 15.06
CA TRP A 267 6.16 -10.82 14.61
C TRP A 267 4.77 -10.98 15.24
N MET A 268 4.34 -12.22 15.56
CA MET A 268 3.05 -12.51 16.21
C MET A 268 2.92 -11.90 17.61
N THR A 269 4.04 -11.66 18.27
CA THR A 269 4.08 -11.10 19.63
C THR A 269 4.81 -9.77 19.69
N ARG A 270 5.15 -9.20 18.50
CA ARG A 270 5.89 -7.94 18.41
C ARG A 270 5.04 -6.78 18.92
N ARG A 271 5.65 -6.01 19.81
CA ARG A 271 5.21 -4.68 20.26
C ARG A 271 6.33 -3.69 20.00
N LEU A 272 6.06 -2.41 20.10
CA LEU A 272 7.14 -1.45 20.16
C LEU A 272 7.95 -1.66 21.44
N GLY A 273 9.27 -1.70 21.30
CA GLY A 273 10.16 -1.55 22.45
C GLY A 273 10.44 -0.08 22.73
N PRO A 274 11.23 0.22 23.79
CA PRO A 274 11.47 1.60 24.22
C PRO A 274 12.02 2.53 23.12
N ASP A 275 12.82 2.03 22.19
CA ASP A 275 13.33 2.81 21.06
C ASP A 275 12.21 3.12 20.05
N GLY A 276 11.36 2.15 19.75
CA GLY A 276 10.19 2.32 18.89
C GLY A 276 9.16 3.28 19.48
N GLU A 277 8.92 3.22 20.79
CA GLU A 277 8.02 4.14 21.51
C GLU A 277 8.55 5.60 21.45
N ARG A 278 9.86 5.79 21.63
CA ARG A 278 10.48 7.11 21.47
C ARG A 278 10.38 7.63 20.02
N ALA A 279 10.59 6.75 19.04
CA ALA A 279 10.47 7.11 17.64
C ALA A 279 9.01 7.48 17.29
N LEU A 280 8.03 6.70 17.75
CA LEU A 280 6.60 7.01 17.62
C LEU A 280 6.25 8.36 18.23
N ALA A 281 6.65 8.60 19.48
CA ALA A 281 6.39 9.86 20.17
C ALA A 281 6.98 11.06 19.39
N SER A 282 8.23 10.93 18.91
CA SER A 282 8.88 11.97 18.11
C SER A 282 8.19 12.20 16.76
N ALA A 283 7.73 11.13 16.10
CA ALA A 283 7.00 11.25 14.83
C ALA A 283 5.64 11.96 15.03
N ARG A 284 4.91 11.58 16.09
CA ARG A 284 3.64 12.22 16.45
C ARG A 284 3.81 13.71 16.78
N GLU A 285 4.78 14.05 17.61
CA GLU A 285 5.05 15.44 17.99
C GLU A 285 5.37 16.35 16.78
N LYS A 286 6.13 15.81 15.81
CA LYS A 286 6.63 16.62 14.69
C LYS A 286 5.71 16.67 13.49
N TYR A 287 4.97 15.60 13.23
CA TYR A 287 4.31 15.41 11.94
C TYR A 287 2.81 15.14 12.03
N MET A 288 2.28 14.69 13.19
CA MET A 288 0.86 14.45 13.33
C MET A 288 0.08 15.77 13.36
N VAL A 289 -0.96 15.85 12.57
CA VAL A 289 -1.83 17.04 12.45
C VAL A 289 -3.27 16.75 12.85
N MET A 290 -3.67 15.49 12.95
CA MET A 290 -5.00 15.10 13.41
C MET A 290 -4.96 13.71 14.06
N ASP A 291 -5.62 13.59 15.21
CA ASP A 291 -5.88 12.34 15.90
C ASP A 291 -7.38 12.27 16.24
N TYR A 292 -8.05 11.20 15.81
CA TYR A 292 -9.48 10.99 16.08
C TYR A 292 -9.83 11.01 17.57
N CYS A 293 -8.88 10.69 18.44
CA CYS A 293 -9.06 10.77 19.89
C CYS A 293 -9.12 12.20 20.42
N ASP A 294 -8.57 13.15 19.67
CA ASP A 294 -8.52 14.58 20.05
C ASP A 294 -9.47 15.44 19.20
N ASP A 295 -10.12 14.83 18.18
CA ASP A 295 -11.04 15.53 17.31
C ASP A 295 -12.36 15.84 18.04
N PRO A 296 -12.66 17.14 18.29
CA PRO A 296 -13.90 17.55 18.99
C PRO A 296 -15.16 17.26 18.17
N TRP A 297 -15.03 17.01 16.86
CA TRP A 297 -16.14 16.70 15.97
C TRP A 297 -16.41 15.21 15.85
N ASN A 298 -15.55 14.36 16.42
CA ASN A 298 -15.75 12.90 16.43
C ASN A 298 -16.86 12.55 17.44
N VAL A 299 -18.11 12.57 16.94
CA VAL A 299 -19.28 12.20 17.73
C VAL A 299 -19.26 10.69 17.99
N GLY A 300 -19.14 10.31 19.26
CA GLY A 300 -19.02 8.91 19.64
C GLY A 300 -17.57 8.44 19.72
N ARG A 301 -16.68 9.29 20.24
CA ARG A 301 -15.27 8.99 20.49
C ARG A 301 -15.09 7.56 20.99
N PRO A 302 -14.29 6.74 20.30
CA PRO A 302 -14.08 5.33 20.65
C PRO A 302 -13.47 5.16 22.04
N ALA A 303 -13.88 4.10 22.75
CA ALA A 303 -13.47 3.86 24.14
C ALA A 303 -11.97 3.58 24.30
N GLU A 304 -11.30 3.08 23.28
CA GLU A 304 -9.84 2.89 23.27
C GLU A 304 -9.07 4.19 23.49
N CYS A 305 -9.62 5.33 23.11
CA CYS A 305 -8.99 6.65 23.29
C CYS A 305 -8.74 7.01 24.77
N ASP A 306 -9.57 6.51 25.68
CA ASP A 306 -9.40 6.72 27.10
C ASP A 306 -8.38 5.76 27.71
N ILE A 307 -8.26 4.56 27.16
CA ILE A 307 -7.35 3.51 27.60
C ILE A 307 -5.92 3.83 27.19
N ASP A 308 -5.69 4.16 25.92
CA ASP A 308 -4.36 4.44 25.37
C ASP A 308 -3.70 5.71 25.96
N ARG A 309 -4.50 6.59 26.62
CA ARG A 309 -3.97 7.74 27.37
C ARG A 309 -3.48 7.41 28.78
N LEU A 310 -3.87 6.25 29.30
CA LEU A 310 -3.53 5.81 30.67
C LEU A 310 -2.27 4.95 30.71
N ILE A 311 -1.77 4.53 29.57
CA ILE A 311 -0.58 3.70 29.37
C ILE A 311 0.58 4.56 28.87
#